data_b49f66ce912b17849adb7f60e9441b79
#
_entry.id   b49f66ce912b17849adb7f60e9441b79
#
_cell.length_a   1.000
_cell.length_b   1.000
_cell.length_c   1.000
_cell.angle_alpha   90.00
_cell.angle_beta   90.00
_cell.angle_gamma   90.00
#
_symmetry.space_group_name_H-M   'P 1'
#
loop_
_entity.id
_entity.type
_entity.pdbx_description
1 polymer ?
#
loop_
_entity_poly.entity_id
_entity_poly.type
_entity_poly.pdbx_seq_one_letter_code
_entity_poly.pdbx_strand_id
1 'polypeptide(L)'
;MKTLLKAACVASVALVPSVAAAACDEGEVVIKFSHVTNTDKHPKGIAATLLEQRVNDEMNGKACMEVFANSTLYNDDKVLEAMLQGDVQLAAPSLSKFETFTKQFRLFDLPFMFKDIDAVDGFQNSETGQAMKDSMQKRGLQGLAFWHNGMKQMSASKPLLSPEDANGLKFRVQPSDVLVAQMEAIGGSPQKMAFSEVYGALQQGVVDGQENTWSNIFGKKFFEVQDGITETNHGILDYLVVASVDWLDGLDADVRDQLLTILAEVTETRNAEAFAANEQAKANIEAAGGVIRQLDAEQRQAWVDAMKPVWAKFEGDVGADNIAAAQKFNESGS
;
A
#
# COMPACT_ATOMS: atom_id res chain seq x y z
N MET A 1 -71.63 -31.12 15.13
CA MET A 1 -71.16 -29.72 15.18
C MET A 1 -69.70 -29.76 15.67
N LYS A 2 -68.75 -29.56 14.78
CA LYS A 2 -67.30 -29.48 15.12
C LYS A 2 -66.85 -28.10 14.74
N THR A 3 -66.50 -27.32 15.75
CA THR A 3 -66.02 -25.93 15.64
C THR A 3 -64.54 -25.95 15.37
N LEU A 4 -64.09 -25.48 14.21
CA LEU A 4 -62.70 -25.28 13.86
C LEU A 4 -62.20 -23.90 14.36
N LEU A 5 -61.28 -23.89 15.33
CA LEU A 5 -60.52 -22.68 15.71
C LEU A 5 -59.44 -22.43 14.68
N LYS A 6 -59.47 -21.29 14.00
CA LYS A 6 -58.34 -20.80 13.16
C LYS A 6 -57.42 -20.01 14.05
N ALA A 7 -56.20 -20.51 14.27
CA ALA A 7 -55.11 -19.74 14.88
C ALA A 7 -54.44 -18.85 13.81
N ALA A 8 -54.50 -17.54 13.99
CA ALA A 8 -53.79 -16.58 13.17
C ALA A 8 -52.39 -16.38 13.75
N CYS A 9 -51.35 -16.83 13.04
CA CYS A 9 -49.97 -16.49 13.33
C CYS A 9 -49.68 -15.09 12.83
N VAL A 10 -49.46 -14.13 13.75
CA VAL A 10 -48.93 -12.81 13.45
C VAL A 10 -47.43 -12.92 13.40
N ALA A 11 -46.85 -12.89 12.20
CA ALA A 11 -45.40 -12.83 11.99
C ALA A 11 -44.96 -11.37 12.25
N SER A 12 -44.28 -11.14 13.36
CA SER A 12 -43.62 -9.86 13.67
C SER A 12 -42.33 -9.77 12.82
N VAL A 13 -42.35 -8.94 11.78
CA VAL A 13 -41.15 -8.56 11.04
C VAL A 13 -40.37 -7.56 11.90
N ALA A 14 -39.27 -8.01 12.48
CA ALA A 14 -38.32 -7.12 13.13
C ALA A 14 -37.58 -6.33 12.02
N LEU A 15 -37.88 -5.02 11.89
CA LEU A 15 -37.02 -4.09 11.14
C LEU A 15 -35.68 -3.98 11.88
N VAL A 16 -34.63 -4.59 11.34
CA VAL A 16 -33.26 -4.28 11.70
C VAL A 16 -32.95 -2.92 11.08
N PRO A 17 -32.61 -1.88 11.84
CA PRO A 17 -32.17 -0.64 11.25
C PRO A 17 -30.88 -0.95 10.45
N SER A 18 -30.92 -0.80 9.16
CA SER A 18 -29.73 -0.69 8.32
C SER A 18 -29.09 0.63 8.75
N VAL A 19 -27.91 0.55 9.38
CA VAL A 19 -27.04 1.71 9.54
C VAL A 19 -26.59 2.04 8.12
N ALA A 20 -27.31 2.91 7.44
CA ALA A 20 -26.82 3.58 6.26
C ALA A 20 -25.57 4.35 6.70
N ALA A 21 -24.42 4.14 6.04
CA ALA A 21 -23.31 5.06 6.15
C ALA A 21 -23.89 6.46 5.94
N ALA A 22 -23.66 7.37 6.89
CA ALA A 22 -24.18 8.72 6.80
C ALA A 22 -23.57 9.33 5.53
N ALA A 23 -24.43 9.65 4.56
CA ALA A 23 -24.02 10.50 3.46
C ALA A 23 -23.65 11.87 4.06
N CYS A 24 -22.61 12.52 3.51
CA CYS A 24 -22.20 13.85 3.95
C CYS A 24 -23.37 14.83 3.85
N ASP A 25 -23.49 15.72 4.82
CA ASP A 25 -24.57 16.73 4.88
C ASP A 25 -24.36 17.87 3.87
N GLU A 26 -25.42 18.57 3.51
CA GLU A 26 -25.34 19.69 2.60
C GLU A 26 -24.52 20.84 3.23
N GLY A 27 -23.49 21.29 2.51
CA GLY A 27 -22.59 22.37 2.93
C GLY A 27 -21.29 21.91 3.52
N GLU A 28 -21.09 20.62 3.76
CA GLU A 28 -19.81 20.06 4.17
C GLU A 28 -18.84 19.95 2.98
N VAL A 29 -17.54 20.09 3.26
CA VAL A 29 -16.48 19.72 2.31
C VAL A 29 -16.41 18.20 2.23
N VAL A 30 -16.84 17.62 1.11
CA VAL A 30 -16.81 16.17 0.91
C VAL A 30 -15.40 15.72 0.53
N ILE A 31 -14.81 14.83 1.33
CA ILE A 31 -13.48 14.27 1.15
C ILE A 31 -13.59 12.79 0.74
N LYS A 32 -13.44 12.49 -0.53
CA LYS A 32 -13.39 11.10 -1.01
C LYS A 32 -11.98 10.57 -0.89
N PHE A 33 -11.80 9.48 -0.14
CA PHE A 33 -10.54 8.77 0.00
C PHE A 33 -10.62 7.43 -0.73
N SER A 34 -9.79 7.21 -1.74
CA SER A 34 -9.78 5.96 -2.51
C SER A 34 -8.52 5.13 -2.22
N HIS A 35 -8.69 3.82 -1.94
CA HIS A 35 -7.58 2.89 -1.79
C HIS A 35 -7.91 1.45 -2.25
N VAL A 36 -6.88 0.60 -2.41
CA VAL A 36 -6.99 -0.72 -3.05
C VAL A 36 -7.02 -1.91 -2.09
N THR A 37 -6.94 -1.68 -0.79
CA THR A 37 -6.87 -2.71 0.26
C THR A 37 -8.19 -2.88 1.00
N ASN A 38 -8.31 -3.93 1.83
CA ASN A 38 -9.47 -4.05 2.73
C ASN A 38 -9.36 -3.07 3.92
N THR A 39 -10.48 -2.83 4.60
CA THR A 39 -10.61 -1.82 5.67
C THR A 39 -10.25 -2.35 7.06
N ASP A 40 -10.26 -3.66 7.29
CA ASP A 40 -10.25 -4.28 8.61
C ASP A 40 -8.97 -5.11 8.92
N LYS A 41 -8.19 -5.44 7.90
CA LYS A 41 -7.03 -6.36 8.04
C LYS A 41 -5.72 -5.80 7.52
N HIS A 42 -5.78 -4.71 6.78
CA HIS A 42 -4.60 -4.12 6.15
C HIS A 42 -4.24 -2.80 6.79
N PRO A 43 -2.95 -2.52 7.15
CA PRO A 43 -2.53 -1.28 7.82
C PRO A 43 -3.10 -0.02 7.17
N LYS A 44 -2.95 0.13 5.85
CA LYS A 44 -3.51 1.28 5.10
C LYS A 44 -5.03 1.39 5.22
N GLY A 45 -5.75 0.26 5.11
CA GLY A 45 -7.21 0.27 5.19
C GLY A 45 -7.71 0.67 6.57
N ILE A 46 -7.07 0.16 7.62
CA ILE A 46 -7.37 0.53 9.01
C ILE A 46 -7.06 2.02 9.24
N ALA A 47 -5.94 2.52 8.71
CA ALA A 47 -5.57 3.94 8.80
C ALA A 47 -6.60 4.83 8.10
N ALA A 48 -7.05 4.47 6.89
CA ALA A 48 -8.06 5.21 6.15
C ALA A 48 -9.41 5.24 6.88
N THR A 49 -9.84 4.11 7.46
CA THR A 49 -11.08 4.02 8.26
C THR A 49 -10.99 4.86 9.53
N LEU A 50 -9.84 4.85 10.23
CA LEU A 50 -9.64 5.70 11.40
C LEU A 50 -9.64 7.18 11.03
N LEU A 51 -9.02 7.55 9.90
CA LEU A 51 -9.02 8.92 9.40
C LEU A 51 -10.44 9.39 9.07
N GLU A 52 -11.23 8.56 8.36
CA GLU A 52 -12.65 8.81 8.06
C GLU A 52 -13.45 9.07 9.35
N GLN A 53 -13.34 8.17 10.32
CA GLN A 53 -14.04 8.28 11.59
C GLN A 53 -13.69 9.59 12.31
N ARG A 54 -12.41 9.91 12.42
CA ARG A 54 -11.96 11.12 13.13
C ARG A 54 -12.37 12.41 12.41
N VAL A 55 -12.27 12.45 11.07
CA VAL A 55 -12.74 13.59 10.28
C VAL A 55 -14.23 13.81 10.53
N ASN A 56 -15.04 12.75 10.44
CA ASN A 56 -16.49 12.84 10.60
C ASN A 56 -16.91 13.22 12.03
N ASP A 57 -16.18 12.74 13.04
CA ASP A 57 -16.47 13.02 14.45
C ASP A 57 -15.95 14.40 14.92
N GLU A 58 -14.82 14.87 14.42
CA GLU A 58 -14.08 16.00 14.99
C GLU A 58 -14.21 17.30 14.18
N MET A 59 -14.54 17.25 12.88
CA MET A 59 -14.62 18.47 12.06
C MET A 59 -15.95 19.22 12.17
N ASN A 60 -16.87 18.74 12.99
CA ASN A 60 -18.09 19.44 13.40
C ASN A 60 -18.93 20.00 12.23
N GLY A 61 -19.15 19.21 11.20
CA GLY A 61 -19.94 19.59 10.03
C GLY A 61 -19.23 20.52 9.03
N LYS A 62 -17.92 20.76 9.21
CA LYS A 62 -17.12 21.52 8.23
C LYS A 62 -16.69 20.65 7.06
N ALA A 63 -16.37 19.40 7.34
CA ALA A 63 -15.99 18.41 6.34
C ALA A 63 -16.48 17.02 6.75
N CYS A 64 -16.72 16.18 5.75
CA CYS A 64 -17.11 14.80 5.87
C CYS A 64 -16.25 13.96 4.94
N MET A 65 -15.79 12.81 5.40
CA MET A 65 -14.97 11.89 4.61
C MET A 65 -15.73 10.61 4.29
N GLU A 66 -15.54 10.13 3.06
CA GLU A 66 -16.05 8.86 2.56
C GLU A 66 -14.89 8.01 2.05
N VAL A 67 -14.67 6.80 2.62
CA VAL A 67 -13.62 5.88 2.21
C VAL A 67 -14.11 4.84 1.21
N PHE A 68 -13.46 4.78 0.06
CA PHE A 68 -13.70 3.83 -1.02
C PHE A 68 -12.58 2.79 -1.07
N ALA A 69 -12.78 1.67 -0.39
CA ALA A 69 -11.83 0.58 -0.27
C ALA A 69 -11.85 -0.38 -1.48
N ASN A 70 -10.85 -1.27 -1.55
CA ASN A 70 -10.80 -2.38 -2.52
C ASN A 70 -10.93 -1.96 -4.00
N SER A 71 -10.47 -0.75 -4.35
CA SER A 71 -10.57 -0.18 -5.70
C SER A 71 -12.02 0.05 -6.18
N THR A 72 -12.96 0.26 -5.26
CA THR A 72 -14.39 0.44 -5.61
C THR A 72 -14.65 1.77 -6.33
N LEU A 73 -13.83 2.79 -6.10
CA LEU A 73 -13.91 4.06 -6.83
C LEU A 73 -12.79 4.13 -7.90
N TYR A 74 -11.52 4.09 -7.47
CA TYR A 74 -10.36 4.08 -8.35
C TYR A 74 -9.30 3.08 -7.85
N ASN A 75 -8.58 2.44 -8.79
CA ASN A 75 -7.35 1.72 -8.46
C ASN A 75 -6.15 2.68 -8.41
N ASP A 76 -5.00 2.21 -7.90
CA ASP A 76 -3.78 3.03 -7.74
C ASP A 76 -3.19 3.51 -9.09
N ASP A 77 -3.57 2.92 -10.23
CA ASP A 77 -3.08 3.32 -11.56
C ASP A 77 -3.87 4.51 -12.14
N LYS A 78 -5.07 4.77 -11.61
CA LYS A 78 -5.99 5.82 -12.10
C LYS A 78 -6.27 6.93 -11.09
N VAL A 79 -6.06 6.66 -9.80
CA VAL A 79 -6.45 7.56 -8.73
C VAL A 79 -5.75 8.93 -8.79
N LEU A 80 -4.48 8.98 -9.23
CA LEU A 80 -3.74 10.26 -9.31
C LEU A 80 -4.27 11.16 -10.43
N GLU A 81 -4.67 10.58 -11.58
CA GLU A 81 -5.32 11.33 -12.65
C GLU A 81 -6.69 11.84 -12.20
N ALA A 82 -7.50 10.99 -11.55
CA ALA A 82 -8.81 11.35 -11.00
C ALA A 82 -8.70 12.45 -9.92
N MET A 83 -7.65 12.44 -9.13
CA MET A 83 -7.36 13.48 -8.13
C MET A 83 -7.09 14.84 -8.78
N LEU A 84 -6.32 14.90 -9.87
CA LEU A 84 -6.07 16.12 -10.61
C LEU A 84 -7.32 16.66 -11.31
N GLN A 85 -8.32 15.79 -11.57
CA GLN A 85 -9.62 16.18 -12.11
C GLN A 85 -10.64 16.58 -11.03
N GLY A 86 -10.28 16.41 -9.74
CA GLY A 86 -11.14 16.75 -8.60
C GLY A 86 -12.12 15.64 -8.18
N ASP A 87 -12.09 14.47 -8.81
CA ASP A 87 -13.01 13.36 -8.51
C ASP A 87 -12.71 12.68 -7.16
N VAL A 88 -11.46 12.74 -6.70
CA VAL A 88 -10.96 12.18 -5.44
C VAL A 88 -10.08 13.21 -4.75
N GLN A 89 -10.25 13.39 -3.45
CA GLN A 89 -9.54 14.40 -2.66
C GLN A 89 -8.30 13.83 -1.99
N LEU A 90 -8.38 12.59 -1.49
CA LEU A 90 -7.26 11.89 -0.85
C LEU A 90 -7.11 10.48 -1.41
N ALA A 91 -5.88 10.02 -1.47
CA ALA A 91 -5.53 8.64 -1.79
C ALA A 91 -4.22 8.27 -1.11
N ALA A 92 -3.95 6.96 -0.97
CA ALA A 92 -2.67 6.46 -0.47
C ALA A 92 -2.13 5.36 -1.40
N PRO A 93 -1.72 5.67 -2.65
CA PRO A 93 -1.07 4.71 -3.51
C PRO A 93 0.33 4.36 -3.00
N SER A 94 0.87 3.20 -3.42
CA SER A 94 2.25 2.83 -3.11
C SER A 94 3.25 3.79 -3.76
N LEU A 95 4.43 3.93 -3.15
CA LEU A 95 5.46 4.86 -3.62
C LEU A 95 5.87 4.63 -5.08
N SER A 96 5.82 3.38 -5.55
CA SER A 96 6.06 3.00 -6.95
C SER A 96 5.11 3.63 -7.97
N LYS A 97 3.93 4.13 -7.53
CA LYS A 97 2.90 4.69 -8.42
C LYS A 97 3.16 6.13 -8.83
N PHE A 98 4.10 6.78 -8.19
CA PHE A 98 4.41 8.19 -8.45
C PHE A 98 5.46 8.41 -9.55
N GLU A 99 5.94 7.37 -10.21
CA GLU A 99 7.05 7.42 -11.18
C GLU A 99 6.83 8.44 -12.32
N THR A 100 5.59 8.66 -12.75
CA THR A 100 5.24 9.66 -13.78
C THR A 100 5.22 11.09 -13.24
N PHE A 101 5.13 11.28 -11.92
CA PHE A 101 5.10 12.58 -11.25
C PHE A 101 6.46 13.00 -10.70
N THR A 102 7.20 12.06 -10.15
CA THR A 102 8.56 12.25 -9.65
C THR A 102 9.38 10.98 -9.77
N LYS A 103 10.66 11.10 -10.09
CA LYS A 103 11.57 9.97 -10.13
C LYS A 103 12.26 9.71 -8.78
N GLN A 104 12.15 10.64 -7.83
CA GLN A 104 12.81 10.50 -6.54
C GLN A 104 12.29 9.29 -5.75
N PHE A 105 11.00 8.96 -5.84
CA PHE A 105 10.42 7.80 -5.17
C PHE A 105 10.88 6.43 -5.72
N ARG A 106 11.61 6.41 -6.85
CA ARG A 106 12.36 5.23 -7.31
C ARG A 106 13.36 4.72 -6.27
N LEU A 107 13.80 5.58 -5.34
CA LEU A 107 14.63 5.22 -4.21
C LEU A 107 14.05 4.03 -3.42
N PHE A 108 12.75 4.05 -3.15
CA PHE A 108 12.07 3.03 -2.37
C PHE A 108 11.86 1.71 -3.12
N ASP A 109 12.00 1.73 -4.44
CA ASP A 109 11.95 0.54 -5.28
C ASP A 109 13.35 -0.09 -5.51
N LEU A 110 14.44 0.61 -5.18
CA LEU A 110 15.79 0.05 -5.31
C LEU A 110 15.92 -1.19 -4.41
N PRO A 111 16.32 -2.35 -4.97
CA PRO A 111 16.38 -3.58 -4.20
C PRO A 111 17.43 -3.50 -3.09
N PHE A 112 17.08 -3.99 -1.90
CA PHE A 112 17.94 -3.98 -0.72
C PHE A 112 18.47 -2.57 -0.33
N MET A 113 17.71 -1.50 -0.67
CA MET A 113 18.06 -0.13 -0.30
C MET A 113 18.02 0.07 1.21
N PHE A 114 17.00 -0.47 1.88
CA PHE A 114 16.84 -0.41 3.32
C PHE A 114 16.99 -1.81 3.92
N LYS A 115 17.68 -1.90 5.07
CA LYS A 115 17.89 -3.19 5.77
C LYS A 115 16.63 -3.69 6.46
N ASP A 116 15.81 -2.76 6.98
CA ASP A 116 14.61 -3.02 7.79
C ASP A 116 13.66 -1.81 7.78
N ILE A 117 12.54 -1.93 8.48
CA ILE A 117 11.52 -0.89 8.57
C ILE A 117 12.00 0.32 9.39
N ASP A 118 12.88 0.13 10.38
CA ASP A 118 13.40 1.23 11.19
C ASP A 118 14.28 2.16 10.35
N ALA A 119 15.06 1.59 9.42
CA ALA A 119 15.84 2.38 8.46
C ALA A 119 14.94 3.16 7.50
N VAL A 120 13.80 2.59 7.09
CA VAL A 120 12.79 3.28 6.26
C VAL A 120 12.16 4.41 7.04
N ASP A 121 11.67 4.15 8.25
CA ASP A 121 11.04 5.16 9.10
C ASP A 121 11.99 6.32 9.38
N GLY A 122 13.23 6.01 9.78
CA GLY A 122 14.26 7.02 10.01
C GLY A 122 14.51 7.89 8.77
N PHE A 123 14.61 7.30 7.58
CA PHE A 123 14.78 8.05 6.34
C PHE A 123 13.56 8.89 6.00
N GLN A 124 12.35 8.33 6.06
CA GLN A 124 11.11 9.04 5.74
C GLN A 124 10.87 10.23 6.68
N ASN A 125 11.28 10.13 7.96
CA ASN A 125 11.20 11.21 8.94
C ASN A 125 12.37 12.21 8.86
N SER A 126 13.41 11.93 8.07
CA SER A 126 14.53 12.85 7.86
C SER A 126 14.12 14.07 7.02
N GLU A 127 14.97 15.13 7.04
CA GLU A 127 14.78 16.30 6.19
C GLU A 127 14.68 15.92 4.70
N THR A 128 15.54 15.00 4.23
CA THR A 128 15.52 14.50 2.85
C THR A 128 14.20 13.77 2.53
N GLY A 129 13.76 12.86 3.38
CA GLY A 129 12.50 12.12 3.19
C GLY A 129 11.29 13.05 3.21
N GLN A 130 11.26 14.02 4.12
CA GLN A 130 10.17 15.02 4.17
C GLN A 130 10.15 15.92 2.92
N ALA A 131 11.32 16.35 2.42
CA ALA A 131 11.42 17.15 1.20
C ALA A 131 10.94 16.39 -0.06
N MET A 132 11.02 15.07 -0.07
CA MET A 132 10.51 14.26 -1.19
C MET A 132 8.99 14.40 -1.36
N LYS A 133 8.23 14.69 -0.31
CA LYS A 133 6.77 14.90 -0.38
C LYS A 133 6.40 16.08 -1.29
N ASP A 134 7.27 17.08 -1.38
CA ASP A 134 7.06 18.29 -2.18
C ASP A 134 7.50 18.14 -3.64
N SER A 135 8.17 17.03 -3.99
CA SER A 135 8.77 16.82 -5.31
C SER A 135 7.76 16.82 -6.47
N MET A 136 6.47 16.65 -6.16
CA MET A 136 5.39 16.58 -7.15
C MET A 136 4.52 17.84 -7.24
N GLN A 137 4.74 18.86 -6.40
CA GLN A 137 3.90 20.08 -6.36
C GLN A 137 3.76 20.75 -7.72
N LYS A 138 4.86 20.86 -8.48
CA LYS A 138 4.84 21.43 -9.83
C LYS A 138 4.00 20.64 -10.83
N ARG A 139 3.59 19.43 -10.47
CA ARG A 139 2.70 18.56 -11.25
C ARG A 139 1.31 18.44 -10.63
N GLY A 140 0.99 19.30 -9.66
CA GLY A 140 -0.32 19.43 -9.05
C GLY A 140 -0.62 18.46 -7.90
N LEU A 141 0.37 17.69 -7.43
CA LEU A 141 0.20 16.77 -6.30
C LEU A 141 1.05 17.16 -5.10
N GLN A 142 0.46 17.08 -3.90
CA GLN A 142 1.12 17.28 -2.61
C GLN A 142 1.16 15.98 -1.83
N GLY A 143 2.34 15.48 -1.48
CA GLY A 143 2.50 14.40 -0.51
C GLY A 143 2.27 14.91 0.90
N LEU A 144 1.44 14.22 1.67
CA LEU A 144 1.03 14.65 3.01
C LEU A 144 1.70 13.80 4.10
N ALA A 145 1.59 12.48 4.03
CA ALA A 145 2.09 11.57 5.05
C ALA A 145 2.57 10.24 4.43
N PHE A 146 3.66 9.70 4.94
CA PHE A 146 4.05 8.32 4.65
C PHE A 146 3.28 7.36 5.57
N TRP A 147 2.65 6.35 5.00
CA TRP A 147 2.01 5.27 5.73
C TRP A 147 2.77 3.97 5.52
N HIS A 148 3.21 3.36 6.63
CA HIS A 148 3.98 2.13 6.61
C HIS A 148 3.14 0.91 6.25
N ASN A 149 3.83 -0.04 5.60
CA ASN A 149 3.31 -1.38 5.40
C ASN A 149 4.38 -2.43 5.77
N GLY A 150 5.47 -2.56 5.01
CA GLY A 150 6.52 -3.50 5.37
C GLY A 150 7.45 -3.92 4.23
N MET A 151 8.37 -4.83 4.58
CA MET A 151 9.31 -5.40 3.62
C MET A 151 8.61 -6.37 2.67
N LYS A 152 9.03 -6.38 1.41
CA LYS A 152 8.48 -7.23 0.35
C LYS A 152 9.11 -8.62 0.35
N GLN A 153 8.27 -9.60 0.09
CA GLN A 153 8.60 -11.00 -0.07
C GLN A 153 8.26 -11.44 -1.48
N MET A 154 8.93 -12.47 -2.00
CA MET A 154 8.64 -13.05 -3.30
C MET A 154 7.83 -14.33 -3.17
N SER A 155 6.88 -14.55 -4.06
CA SER A 155 6.18 -15.83 -4.20
C SER A 155 6.10 -16.25 -5.66
N ALA A 156 6.04 -17.54 -5.91
CA ALA A 156 5.89 -18.10 -7.24
C ALA A 156 5.15 -19.45 -7.24
N SER A 157 4.91 -19.99 -8.42
CA SER A 157 4.33 -21.33 -8.66
C SER A 157 5.32 -22.48 -8.34
N LYS A 158 6.55 -22.15 -7.93
CA LYS A 158 7.57 -23.09 -7.47
C LYS A 158 8.46 -22.42 -6.41
N PRO A 159 9.27 -23.18 -5.64
CA PRO A 159 10.19 -22.60 -4.67
C PRO A 159 11.18 -21.62 -5.33
N LEU A 160 11.50 -20.53 -4.61
CA LEU A 160 12.47 -19.50 -4.98
C LEU A 160 13.55 -19.43 -3.88
N LEU A 161 14.58 -20.29 -3.93
CA LEU A 161 15.66 -20.31 -2.96
C LEU A 161 16.91 -19.58 -3.46
N SER A 162 17.04 -19.46 -4.77
CA SER A 162 18.11 -18.70 -5.42
C SER A 162 17.56 -17.80 -6.52
N PRO A 163 18.31 -16.77 -6.98
CA PRO A 163 17.87 -15.93 -8.11
C PRO A 163 17.60 -16.73 -9.39
N GLU A 164 18.36 -17.80 -9.63
CA GLU A 164 18.23 -18.66 -10.81
C GLU A 164 16.87 -19.38 -10.85
N ASP A 165 16.24 -19.60 -9.70
CA ASP A 165 14.90 -20.19 -9.64
C ASP A 165 13.83 -19.29 -10.28
N ALA A 166 14.08 -17.98 -10.38
CA ALA A 166 13.20 -17.02 -11.03
C ALA A 166 13.32 -17.02 -12.56
N ASN A 167 14.37 -17.66 -13.10
CA ASN A 167 14.65 -17.62 -14.53
C ASN A 167 13.49 -18.17 -15.37
N GLY A 168 13.04 -17.34 -16.33
CA GLY A 168 11.95 -17.65 -17.24
C GLY A 168 10.54 -17.55 -16.65
N LEU A 169 10.38 -17.30 -15.33
CA LEU A 169 9.07 -17.08 -14.72
C LEU A 169 8.56 -15.67 -15.02
N LYS A 170 7.25 -15.55 -15.17
CA LYS A 170 6.55 -14.27 -15.31
C LYS A 170 6.19 -13.74 -13.95
N PHE A 171 6.74 -12.58 -13.58
CA PHE A 171 6.42 -11.92 -12.32
C PHE A 171 5.53 -10.71 -12.53
N ARG A 172 4.42 -10.65 -11.79
CA ARG A 172 3.67 -9.40 -11.68
C ARG A 172 4.50 -8.38 -10.92
N VAL A 173 4.59 -7.18 -11.46
CA VAL A 173 5.16 -6.01 -10.78
C VAL A 173 4.20 -4.82 -10.83
N GLN A 174 4.41 -3.86 -9.94
CA GLN A 174 3.76 -2.55 -10.06
C GLN A 174 4.33 -1.79 -11.26
N PRO A 175 3.63 -0.74 -11.77
CA PRO A 175 4.14 0.09 -12.87
C PRO A 175 5.34 0.95 -12.45
N SER A 176 6.49 0.31 -12.27
CA SER A 176 7.79 0.92 -11.95
C SER A 176 8.87 0.31 -12.82
N ASP A 177 9.71 1.15 -13.43
CA ASP A 177 10.83 0.68 -14.25
C ASP A 177 11.94 0.04 -13.41
N VAL A 178 12.08 0.46 -12.15
CA VAL A 178 13.02 -0.16 -11.19
C VAL A 178 12.60 -1.60 -10.91
N LEU A 179 11.30 -1.84 -10.64
CA LEU A 179 10.78 -3.18 -10.37
C LEU A 179 10.85 -4.07 -11.61
N VAL A 180 10.68 -3.50 -12.81
CA VAL A 180 10.93 -4.21 -14.08
C VAL A 180 12.39 -4.66 -14.15
N ALA A 181 13.33 -3.73 -13.98
CA ALA A 181 14.76 -4.04 -14.05
C ALA A 181 15.21 -5.02 -12.96
N GLN A 182 14.56 -5.00 -11.79
CA GLN A 182 14.81 -5.92 -10.70
C GLN A 182 14.46 -7.37 -11.08
N MET A 183 13.28 -7.58 -11.68
CA MET A 183 12.88 -8.92 -12.14
C MET A 183 13.73 -9.41 -13.31
N GLU A 184 14.09 -8.52 -14.24
CA GLU A 184 15.01 -8.85 -15.35
C GLU A 184 16.39 -9.25 -14.85
N ALA A 185 16.89 -8.63 -13.78
CA ALA A 185 18.20 -8.93 -13.20
C ALA A 185 18.31 -10.37 -12.66
N ILE A 186 17.20 -10.99 -12.29
CA ILE A 186 17.11 -12.39 -11.85
C ILE A 186 16.59 -13.34 -12.94
N GLY A 187 16.57 -12.88 -14.21
CA GLY A 187 16.12 -13.69 -15.35
C GLY A 187 14.61 -13.89 -15.44
N GLY A 188 13.83 -13.19 -14.63
CA GLY A 188 12.36 -13.19 -14.68
C GLY A 188 11.81 -12.29 -15.78
N SER A 189 10.56 -12.51 -16.16
CA SER A 189 9.82 -11.72 -17.15
C SER A 189 8.77 -10.85 -16.42
N PRO A 190 9.03 -9.54 -16.21
CA PRO A 190 8.12 -8.65 -15.48
C PRO A 190 6.86 -8.33 -16.28
N GLN A 191 5.71 -8.33 -15.60
CA GLN A 191 4.41 -7.97 -16.15
C GLN A 191 3.79 -6.87 -15.29
N LYS A 192 3.70 -5.64 -15.81
CA LYS A 192 3.04 -4.51 -15.13
C LYS A 192 1.53 -4.77 -15.09
N MET A 193 0.93 -4.75 -13.89
CA MET A 193 -0.49 -5.09 -13.71
C MET A 193 -1.06 -4.42 -12.47
N ALA A 194 -2.34 -4.00 -12.54
CA ALA A 194 -3.06 -3.43 -11.40
C ALA A 194 -3.19 -4.44 -10.24
N PHE A 195 -3.19 -3.95 -9.00
CA PHE A 195 -3.23 -4.82 -7.81
C PHE A 195 -4.50 -5.67 -7.73
N SER A 196 -5.63 -5.13 -8.20
CA SER A 196 -6.93 -5.86 -8.23
C SER A 196 -6.93 -7.08 -9.15
N GLU A 197 -6.03 -7.16 -10.12
CA GLU A 197 -5.97 -8.23 -11.12
C GLU A 197 -5.06 -9.40 -10.69
N VAL A 198 -4.19 -9.18 -9.69
CA VAL A 198 -3.08 -10.08 -9.36
C VAL A 198 -3.56 -11.47 -8.96
N TYR A 199 -4.56 -11.58 -8.07
CA TYR A 199 -5.06 -12.90 -7.63
C TYR A 199 -5.55 -13.75 -8.80
N GLY A 200 -6.38 -13.16 -9.67
CA GLY A 200 -6.89 -13.87 -10.87
C GLY A 200 -5.79 -14.24 -11.85
N ALA A 201 -4.79 -13.38 -12.03
CA ALA A 201 -3.65 -13.64 -12.91
C ALA A 201 -2.76 -14.78 -12.39
N LEU A 202 -2.49 -14.83 -11.08
CA LEU A 202 -1.79 -15.94 -10.43
C LEU A 202 -2.58 -17.24 -10.52
N GLN A 203 -3.88 -17.19 -10.21
CA GLN A 203 -4.77 -18.36 -10.24
C GLN A 203 -4.86 -18.99 -11.64
N GLN A 204 -4.85 -18.17 -12.69
CA GLN A 204 -4.97 -18.61 -14.08
C GLN A 204 -3.61 -18.90 -14.74
N GLY A 205 -2.48 -18.67 -14.04
CA GLY A 205 -1.14 -18.84 -14.59
C GLY A 205 -0.77 -17.82 -15.68
N VAL A 206 -1.43 -16.65 -15.70
CA VAL A 206 -1.05 -15.53 -16.58
C VAL A 206 0.29 -14.99 -16.15
N VAL A 207 0.53 -14.96 -14.83
CA VAL A 207 1.83 -14.74 -14.19
C VAL A 207 2.12 -15.90 -13.24
N ASP A 208 3.40 -16.22 -13.06
CA ASP A 208 3.89 -17.32 -12.24
C ASP A 208 4.16 -16.87 -10.80
N GLY A 209 4.43 -15.59 -10.59
CA GLY A 209 4.82 -15.05 -9.29
C GLY A 209 4.52 -13.56 -9.13
N GLN A 210 4.79 -13.08 -7.94
CA GLN A 210 4.64 -11.68 -7.54
C GLN A 210 5.56 -11.34 -6.36
N GLU A 211 5.68 -10.05 -6.04
CA GLU A 211 6.36 -9.54 -4.85
C GLU A 211 5.41 -8.65 -4.05
N ASN A 212 5.37 -8.82 -2.73
CA ASN A 212 4.53 -8.02 -1.82
C ASN A 212 4.91 -8.21 -0.34
N THR A 213 4.32 -7.38 0.49
CA THR A 213 4.37 -7.48 1.94
C THR A 213 3.46 -8.60 2.45
N TRP A 214 3.70 -9.06 3.68
CA TRP A 214 2.87 -10.10 4.30
C TRP A 214 1.40 -9.71 4.38
N SER A 215 1.11 -8.45 4.74
CA SER A 215 -0.26 -7.93 4.83
C SER A 215 -1.01 -7.93 3.48
N ASN A 216 -0.31 -7.61 2.39
CA ASN A 216 -0.87 -7.69 1.05
C ASN A 216 -1.11 -9.14 0.61
N ILE A 217 -0.13 -10.02 0.84
CA ILE A 217 -0.23 -11.46 0.51
C ILE A 217 -1.39 -12.10 1.26
N PHE A 218 -1.51 -11.82 2.56
CA PHE A 218 -2.62 -12.32 3.39
C PHE A 218 -3.95 -11.73 2.96
N GLY A 219 -4.04 -10.39 2.89
CA GLY A 219 -5.29 -9.68 2.62
C GLY A 219 -5.92 -9.98 1.25
N LYS A 220 -5.09 -10.31 0.26
CA LYS A 220 -5.53 -10.72 -1.09
C LYS A 220 -5.43 -12.22 -1.33
N LYS A 221 -5.03 -13.00 -0.31
CA LYS A 221 -4.96 -14.47 -0.35
C LYS A 221 -4.03 -15.02 -1.42
N PHE A 222 -2.98 -14.30 -1.79
CA PHE A 222 -2.05 -14.74 -2.83
C PHE A 222 -1.39 -16.08 -2.48
N PHE A 223 -1.18 -16.36 -1.20
CA PHE A 223 -0.64 -17.62 -0.71
C PHE A 223 -1.48 -18.86 -1.07
N GLU A 224 -2.80 -18.69 -1.33
CA GLU A 224 -3.68 -19.79 -1.73
C GLU A 224 -3.44 -20.27 -3.17
N VAL A 225 -2.80 -19.44 -4.01
CA VAL A 225 -2.57 -19.67 -5.45
C VAL A 225 -1.09 -19.68 -5.82
N GLN A 226 -0.21 -19.83 -4.82
CA GLN A 226 1.23 -19.91 -4.96
C GLN A 226 1.77 -21.16 -4.25
N ASP A 227 2.90 -21.70 -4.72
CA ASP A 227 3.58 -22.82 -4.05
C ASP A 227 4.09 -22.46 -2.65
N GLY A 228 4.50 -21.22 -2.48
CA GLY A 228 4.97 -20.66 -1.21
C GLY A 228 5.54 -19.27 -1.37
N ILE A 229 5.92 -18.69 -0.24
CA ILE A 229 6.50 -17.35 -0.16
C ILE A 229 7.93 -17.49 0.36
N THR A 230 8.89 -16.88 -0.32
CA THR A 230 10.28 -16.77 0.13
C THR A 230 10.47 -15.44 0.83
N GLU A 231 10.94 -15.47 2.07
CA GLU A 231 11.24 -14.30 2.89
C GLU A 231 12.54 -13.66 2.42
N THR A 232 12.42 -12.85 1.38
CA THR A 232 13.57 -12.20 0.74
C THR A 232 13.92 -10.86 1.35
N ASN A 233 12.94 -10.13 1.91
CA ASN A 233 13.11 -8.75 2.41
C ASN A 233 13.89 -7.86 1.42
N HIS A 234 13.60 -8.02 0.13
CA HIS A 234 14.38 -7.42 -0.95
C HIS A 234 14.00 -5.98 -1.26
N GLY A 235 12.93 -5.47 -0.69
CA GLY A 235 12.46 -4.11 -0.92
C GLY A 235 11.42 -3.70 0.10
N ILE A 236 11.01 -2.45 0.04
CA ILE A 236 9.95 -1.88 0.87
C ILE A 236 8.70 -1.63 0.04
N LEU A 237 7.53 -1.75 0.64
CA LEU A 237 6.29 -1.24 0.11
C LEU A 237 5.59 -0.41 1.17
N ASP A 238 5.66 0.90 1.00
CA ASP A 238 4.95 1.90 1.79
C ASP A 238 4.04 2.73 0.89
N TYR A 239 3.24 3.56 1.48
CA TYR A 239 2.25 4.41 0.83
C TYR A 239 2.53 5.87 1.10
N LEU A 240 2.09 6.75 0.18
CA LEU A 240 2.04 8.18 0.41
C LEU A 240 0.59 8.64 0.37
N VAL A 241 0.12 9.21 1.47
CA VAL A 241 -1.13 9.98 1.45
C VAL A 241 -0.89 11.24 0.65
N VAL A 242 -1.72 11.47 -0.35
CA VAL A 242 -1.56 12.53 -1.34
C VAL A 242 -2.87 13.26 -1.59
N ALA A 243 -2.78 14.54 -1.88
CA ALA A 243 -3.88 15.40 -2.33
C ALA A 243 -3.49 16.20 -3.57
N SER A 244 -4.48 16.73 -4.29
CA SER A 244 -4.24 17.78 -5.29
C SER A 244 -3.83 19.08 -4.60
N VAL A 245 -2.82 19.76 -5.13
CA VAL A 245 -2.40 21.09 -4.65
C VAL A 245 -3.57 22.07 -4.73
N ASP A 246 -4.25 22.14 -5.87
CA ASP A 246 -5.35 23.07 -6.10
C ASP A 246 -6.51 22.85 -5.11
N TRP A 247 -6.85 21.59 -4.82
CA TRP A 247 -7.89 21.29 -3.84
C TRP A 247 -7.44 21.68 -2.43
N LEU A 248 -6.22 21.32 -2.03
CA LEU A 248 -5.71 21.59 -0.68
C LEU A 248 -5.59 23.09 -0.40
N ASP A 249 -5.13 23.86 -1.39
CA ASP A 249 -5.03 25.33 -1.32
C ASP A 249 -6.39 26.03 -1.38
N GLY A 250 -7.37 25.39 -2.00
CA GLY A 250 -8.75 25.90 -2.07
C GLY A 250 -9.58 25.70 -0.79
N LEU A 251 -9.08 24.92 0.18
CA LEU A 251 -9.76 24.74 1.47
C LEU A 251 -9.61 25.99 2.34
N ASP A 252 -10.67 26.28 3.13
CA ASP A 252 -10.56 27.24 4.24
C ASP A 252 -9.41 26.81 5.17
N ALA A 253 -8.64 27.77 5.64
CA ALA A 253 -7.40 27.50 6.39
C ALA A 253 -7.65 26.66 7.65
N ASP A 254 -8.74 26.89 8.36
CA ASP A 254 -9.10 26.13 9.56
C ASP A 254 -9.54 24.69 9.26
N VAL A 255 -10.19 24.46 8.12
CA VAL A 255 -10.55 23.11 7.63
C VAL A 255 -9.29 22.35 7.24
N ARG A 256 -8.43 22.97 6.46
CA ARG A 256 -7.15 22.38 6.03
C ARG A 256 -6.26 22.03 7.22
N ASP A 257 -6.05 22.97 8.13
CA ASP A 257 -5.14 22.79 9.27
C ASP A 257 -5.66 21.71 10.22
N GLN A 258 -6.99 21.63 10.45
CA GLN A 258 -7.59 20.57 11.25
C GLN A 258 -7.48 19.20 10.57
N LEU A 259 -7.75 19.10 9.27
CA LEU A 259 -7.58 17.87 8.50
C LEU A 259 -6.13 17.34 8.55
N LEU A 260 -5.14 18.23 8.34
CA LEU A 260 -3.74 17.86 8.39
C LEU A 260 -3.29 17.45 9.81
N THR A 261 -3.84 18.06 10.85
CA THR A 261 -3.60 17.66 12.24
C THR A 261 -4.14 16.26 12.51
N ILE A 262 -5.39 15.98 12.14
CA ILE A 262 -5.99 14.65 12.28
C ILE A 262 -5.18 13.60 11.50
N LEU A 263 -4.79 13.93 10.26
CA LEU A 263 -3.97 13.03 9.44
C LEU A 263 -2.61 12.74 10.08
N ALA A 264 -1.94 13.73 10.67
CA ALA A 264 -0.66 13.54 11.34
C ALA A 264 -0.77 12.59 12.55
N GLU A 265 -1.79 12.77 13.40
CA GLU A 265 -2.04 11.92 14.56
C GLU A 265 -2.44 10.49 14.18
N VAL A 266 -3.27 10.33 13.13
CA VAL A 266 -3.58 9.01 12.57
C VAL A 266 -2.33 8.33 12.03
N THR A 267 -1.47 9.09 11.33
CA THR A 267 -0.22 8.57 10.77
C THR A 267 0.71 8.06 11.86
N GLU A 268 0.95 8.86 12.91
CA GLU A 268 1.79 8.45 14.04
C GLU A 268 1.29 7.16 14.68
N THR A 269 0.00 7.12 15.03
CA THR A 269 -0.63 5.96 15.67
C THR A 269 -0.54 4.72 14.78
N ARG A 270 -0.84 4.84 13.50
CA ARG A 270 -0.93 3.67 12.59
C ARG A 270 0.43 3.18 12.12
N ASN A 271 1.40 4.08 11.94
CA ASN A 271 2.77 3.66 11.60
C ASN A 271 3.42 2.87 12.73
N ALA A 272 3.19 3.26 13.99
CA ALA A 272 3.67 2.50 15.16
C ALA A 272 3.16 1.04 15.21
N GLU A 273 1.99 0.76 14.63
CA GLU A 273 1.36 -0.56 14.63
C GLU A 273 1.57 -1.35 13.32
N ALA A 274 2.03 -0.70 12.25
CA ALA A 274 2.08 -1.30 10.91
C ALA A 274 2.98 -2.54 10.84
N PHE A 275 4.14 -2.50 11.50
CA PHE A 275 5.06 -3.64 11.55
C PHE A 275 4.44 -4.84 12.25
N ALA A 276 3.84 -4.64 13.43
CA ALA A 276 3.17 -5.72 14.17
C ALA A 276 2.00 -6.32 13.37
N ALA A 277 1.24 -5.49 12.65
CA ALA A 277 0.16 -5.96 11.78
C ALA A 277 0.68 -6.79 10.59
N ASN A 278 1.84 -6.41 10.04
CA ASN A 278 2.49 -7.15 8.96
C ASN A 278 3.02 -8.52 9.45
N GLU A 279 3.66 -8.59 10.62
CA GLU A 279 4.09 -9.84 11.26
C GLU A 279 2.89 -10.73 11.64
N GLN A 280 1.79 -10.15 12.12
CA GLN A 280 0.57 -10.91 12.36
C GLN A 280 0.00 -11.50 11.07
N ALA A 281 0.10 -10.79 9.95
CA ALA A 281 -0.32 -11.32 8.65
C ALA A 281 0.54 -12.52 8.21
N LYS A 282 1.87 -12.49 8.47
CA LYS A 282 2.77 -13.63 8.28
C LYS A 282 2.31 -14.85 9.09
N ALA A 283 2.08 -14.68 10.38
CA ALA A 283 1.59 -15.74 11.25
C ALA A 283 0.22 -16.30 10.79
N ASN A 284 -0.67 -15.44 10.30
CA ASN A 284 -1.96 -15.86 9.77
C ASN A 284 -1.84 -16.67 8.47
N ILE A 285 -0.86 -16.36 7.61
CA ILE A 285 -0.54 -17.16 6.41
C ILE A 285 -0.11 -18.56 6.83
N GLU A 286 0.81 -18.69 7.78
CA GLU A 286 1.27 -19.99 8.30
C GLU A 286 0.12 -20.78 8.93
N ALA A 287 -0.71 -20.14 9.76
CA ALA A 287 -1.87 -20.76 10.39
C ALA A 287 -2.92 -21.24 9.37
N ALA A 288 -3.01 -20.58 8.21
CA ALA A 288 -3.86 -20.98 7.09
C ALA A 288 -3.24 -22.06 6.18
N GLY A 289 -2.05 -22.56 6.51
CA GLY A 289 -1.34 -23.59 5.75
C GLY A 289 -0.47 -23.07 4.62
N GLY A 290 -0.25 -21.77 4.53
CA GLY A 290 0.70 -21.17 3.58
C GLY A 290 2.14 -21.56 3.91
N VAL A 291 2.93 -21.83 2.88
CA VAL A 291 4.34 -22.21 3.03
C VAL A 291 5.22 -20.96 3.02
N ILE A 292 6.01 -20.76 4.08
CA ILE A 292 7.01 -19.70 4.15
C ILE A 292 8.41 -20.34 4.16
N ARG A 293 9.28 -19.83 3.29
CA ARG A 293 10.67 -20.27 3.16
C ARG A 293 11.61 -19.15 3.57
N GLN A 294 12.52 -19.45 4.48
CA GLN A 294 13.58 -18.54 4.86
C GLN A 294 14.84 -18.83 4.02
N LEU A 295 15.53 -17.77 3.66
CA LEU A 295 16.84 -17.86 3.02
C LEU A 295 17.94 -17.92 4.10
N ASP A 296 18.92 -18.80 3.91
CA ASP A 296 20.16 -18.68 4.68
C ASP A 296 21.00 -17.49 4.21
N ALA A 297 22.12 -17.26 4.87
CA ALA A 297 22.96 -16.09 4.58
C ALA A 297 23.58 -16.11 3.18
N GLU A 298 23.95 -17.30 2.68
CA GLU A 298 24.54 -17.47 1.34
C GLU A 298 23.47 -17.26 0.26
N GLN A 299 22.30 -17.86 0.43
CA GLN A 299 21.16 -17.66 -0.45
C GLN A 299 20.77 -16.18 -0.51
N ARG A 300 20.63 -15.53 0.66
CA ARG A 300 20.30 -14.10 0.72
C ARG A 300 21.35 -13.24 0.01
N GLN A 301 22.63 -13.53 0.18
CA GLN A 301 23.70 -12.80 -0.48
C GLN A 301 23.62 -12.95 -2.01
N ALA A 302 23.28 -14.14 -2.51
CA ALA A 302 23.09 -14.36 -3.95
C ALA A 302 21.98 -13.45 -4.52
N TRP A 303 20.85 -13.28 -3.81
CA TRP A 303 19.80 -12.34 -4.21
C TRP A 303 20.27 -10.89 -4.22
N VAL A 304 21.05 -10.47 -3.19
CA VAL A 304 21.65 -9.13 -3.14
C VAL A 304 22.58 -8.89 -4.34
N ASP A 305 23.47 -9.83 -4.61
CA ASP A 305 24.47 -9.72 -5.71
C ASP A 305 23.80 -9.66 -7.08
N ALA A 306 22.70 -10.42 -7.27
CA ALA A 306 21.96 -10.42 -8.53
C ALA A 306 21.19 -9.11 -8.77
N MET A 307 20.60 -8.52 -7.73
CA MET A 307 19.70 -7.36 -7.87
C MET A 307 20.40 -6.01 -7.68
N LYS A 308 21.43 -5.91 -6.84
CA LYS A 308 22.10 -4.63 -6.53
C LYS A 308 22.63 -3.87 -7.75
N PRO A 309 23.11 -4.51 -8.82
CA PRO A 309 23.51 -3.81 -10.05
C PRO A 309 22.42 -2.94 -10.69
N VAL A 310 21.15 -3.16 -10.36
CA VAL A 310 20.01 -2.32 -10.80
C VAL A 310 20.18 -0.87 -10.35
N TRP A 311 20.82 -0.62 -9.20
CA TRP A 311 21.00 0.74 -8.66
C TRP A 311 21.69 1.67 -9.66
N ALA A 312 22.72 1.20 -10.34
CA ALA A 312 23.50 2.01 -11.28
C ALA A 312 22.66 2.52 -12.46
N LYS A 313 21.57 1.82 -12.81
CA LYS A 313 20.65 2.25 -13.88
C LYS A 313 19.82 3.45 -13.49
N PHE A 314 19.53 3.64 -12.18
CA PHE A 314 18.56 4.61 -11.67
C PHE A 314 19.17 5.68 -10.76
N GLU A 315 20.47 5.62 -10.46
CA GLU A 315 21.19 6.59 -9.63
C GLU A 315 21.00 8.03 -10.13
N GLY A 316 21.06 8.25 -11.45
CA GLY A 316 20.84 9.56 -12.05
C GLY A 316 19.42 10.11 -11.88
N ASP A 317 18.42 9.23 -11.81
CA ASP A 317 17.01 9.60 -11.61
C ASP A 317 16.68 9.84 -10.14
N VAL A 318 17.21 9.00 -9.24
CA VAL A 318 17.01 9.06 -7.79
C VAL A 318 17.83 10.19 -7.17
N GLY A 319 19.05 10.39 -7.67
CA GLY A 319 20.06 11.29 -7.10
C GLY A 319 20.99 10.56 -6.12
N ALA A 320 22.30 10.67 -6.35
CA ALA A 320 23.31 10.06 -5.49
C ALA A 320 23.20 10.51 -4.02
N ASP A 321 22.85 11.77 -3.79
CA ASP A 321 22.69 12.33 -2.44
C ASP A 321 21.51 11.67 -1.69
N ASN A 322 20.39 11.40 -2.37
CA ASN A 322 19.24 10.69 -1.78
C ASN A 322 19.61 9.25 -1.42
N ILE A 323 20.34 8.56 -2.29
CA ILE A 323 20.84 7.19 -2.04
C ILE A 323 21.77 7.19 -0.82
N ALA A 324 22.74 8.12 -0.79
CA ALA A 324 23.67 8.24 0.33
C ALA A 324 22.95 8.59 1.64
N ALA A 325 21.95 9.48 1.59
CA ALA A 325 21.13 9.81 2.75
C ALA A 325 20.37 8.59 3.29
N ALA A 326 19.76 7.79 2.41
CA ALA A 326 19.04 6.58 2.79
C ALA A 326 19.97 5.52 3.41
N GLN A 327 21.17 5.33 2.83
CA GLN A 327 22.13 4.35 3.33
C GLN A 327 22.63 4.64 4.76
N LYS A 328 22.68 5.91 5.19
CA LYS A 328 23.07 6.27 6.56
C LYS A 328 22.16 5.64 7.62
N PHE A 329 20.88 5.46 7.30
CA PHE A 329 19.92 4.84 8.22
C PHE A 329 20.11 3.32 8.33
N ASN A 330 20.78 2.69 7.38
CA ASN A 330 21.18 1.29 7.50
C ASN A 330 22.33 1.08 8.51
N GLU A 331 23.13 2.12 8.78
CA GLU A 331 24.29 2.08 9.69
C GLU A 331 23.89 2.42 11.14
N SER A 332 22.83 3.22 11.33
CA SER A 332 22.34 3.70 12.61
C SER A 332 21.40 2.70 13.28
N GLY A 333 21.90 1.56 13.79
CA GLY A 333 21.03 0.56 14.44
C GLY A 333 21.71 -0.77 14.73
N SER A 334 23.03 -0.75 14.96
CA SER A 334 23.81 -1.88 15.49
C SER A 334 24.18 -1.65 16.97
#